data_4968dca24d083252b41aab1fd2abeb7a
#
_entry.id   4968dca24d083252b41aab1fd2abeb7a
#
_cell.length_a   1.000
_cell.length_b   1.000
_cell.length_c   1.000
_cell.angle_alpha   90.00
_cell.angle_beta   90.00
_cell.angle_gamma   90.00
#
_symmetry.space_group_name_H-M   'P 1'
#
loop_
_entity.id
_entity.type
_entity.pdbx_description
1 polymer ?
#
loop_
_entity_poly.entity_id
_entity_poly.type
_entity_poly.pdbx_seq_one_letter_code
_entity_poly.pdbx_strand_id
1 'polypeptide(L)'
;MKKQRPINDCDGSAVSVRALAASAGIQFEDLQADVYRLRDKLGPDRKKAYDESIRRMARGGAVSETEERALLELGKRGFAVGSDAEFEKFRSYARALHKRMMLDPCASPVALAMVGVIANHAVPSPTKRGPRGRLMAKASQHPVRDILLGVAGGAFGGLRMSGWNPIGGVVGGVVGGIVAGIKALC
;
A
#
# COMPACT_ATOMS: atom_id res chain seq x y z
N MET A 1 -15.43 -23.83 2.80
CA MET A 1 -15.22 -22.48 3.40
C MET A 1 -13.99 -22.55 4.31
N LYS A 2 -12.87 -21.94 3.91
CA LYS A 2 -11.67 -21.88 4.75
C LYS A 2 -11.85 -20.71 5.74
N LYS A 3 -11.92 -21.01 7.04
CA LYS A 3 -11.91 -20.03 8.12
C LYS A 3 -10.63 -19.18 8.01
N GLN A 4 -10.78 -17.90 7.68
CA GLN A 4 -9.71 -16.94 7.79
C GLN A 4 -9.39 -16.76 9.28
N ARG A 5 -8.13 -17.01 9.67
CA ARG A 5 -7.67 -16.69 11.02
C ARG A 5 -7.61 -15.18 11.17
N PRO A 6 -8.15 -14.60 12.24
CA PRO A 6 -8.00 -13.19 12.52
C PRO A 6 -6.51 -12.87 12.74
N ILE A 7 -6.08 -11.71 12.26
CA ILE A 7 -4.72 -11.17 12.48
C ILE A 7 -4.68 -10.63 13.91
N ASN A 8 -4.59 -11.52 14.91
CA ASN A 8 -4.69 -11.13 16.31
C ASN A 8 -3.35 -11.04 17.06
N ASP A 9 -2.21 -11.34 16.41
CA ASP A 9 -0.97 -11.59 17.16
C ASP A 9 0.21 -10.69 16.80
N CYS A 10 -0.03 -9.49 16.23
CA CYS A 10 1.02 -8.46 16.13
C CYS A 10 0.66 -7.32 17.11
N ASP A 11 1.01 -7.49 18.35
CA ASP A 11 0.77 -6.56 19.46
C ASP A 11 1.22 -5.13 19.15
N GLY A 12 0.36 -4.17 19.42
CA GLY A 12 0.64 -2.73 19.41
C GLY A 12 0.37 -2.01 18.09
N SER A 13 0.79 -2.52 16.95
CA SER A 13 0.59 -1.84 15.65
C SER A 13 -0.85 -1.93 15.15
N ALA A 14 -1.53 -3.05 15.39
CA ALA A 14 -2.92 -3.25 15.00
C ALA A 14 -3.90 -2.33 15.75
N VAL A 15 -3.61 -2.02 17.02
CA VAL A 15 -4.42 -1.11 17.85
C VAL A 15 -4.32 0.32 17.31
N SER A 16 -3.13 0.78 16.95
CA SER A 16 -2.93 2.12 16.39
C SER A 16 -3.57 2.28 15.00
N VAL A 17 -3.55 1.24 14.18
CA VAL A 17 -4.17 1.24 12.84
C VAL A 17 -5.70 1.27 12.93
N ARG A 18 -6.30 0.52 13.85
CA ARG A 18 -7.75 0.58 14.12
C ARG A 18 -8.18 1.96 14.64
N ALA A 19 -7.42 2.53 15.58
CA ALA A 19 -7.70 3.86 16.09
C ALA A 19 -7.61 4.93 15.00
N LEU A 20 -6.64 4.81 14.10
CA LEU A 20 -6.50 5.70 12.96
C LEU A 20 -7.69 5.58 11.99
N ALA A 21 -8.12 4.37 11.66
CA ALA A 21 -9.30 4.15 10.82
C ALA A 21 -10.55 4.74 11.47
N ALA A 22 -10.76 4.48 12.76
CA ALA A 22 -11.89 5.01 13.52
C ALA A 22 -11.93 6.55 13.57
N SER A 23 -10.77 7.20 13.69
CA SER A 23 -10.67 8.67 13.66
C SER A 23 -11.12 9.28 12.34
N ALA A 24 -11.06 8.52 11.25
CA ALA A 24 -11.55 8.91 9.93
C ALA A 24 -13.01 8.44 9.65
N GLY A 25 -13.68 7.86 10.64
CA GLY A 25 -15.02 7.30 10.46
C GLY A 25 -15.07 6.03 9.61
N ILE A 26 -13.92 5.35 9.46
CA ILE A 26 -13.79 4.15 8.64
C ILE A 26 -13.74 2.93 9.56
N GLN A 27 -14.61 1.96 9.30
CA GLN A 27 -14.53 0.66 9.97
C GLN A 27 -13.35 -0.12 9.41
N PHE A 28 -12.41 -0.49 10.30
CA PHE A 28 -11.18 -1.18 9.91
C PHE A 28 -11.46 -2.51 9.20
N GLU A 29 -12.44 -3.25 9.68
CA GLU A 29 -12.85 -4.55 9.13
C GLU A 29 -13.41 -4.42 7.71
N ASP A 30 -14.16 -3.37 7.43
CA ASP A 30 -14.71 -3.08 6.10
C ASP A 30 -13.61 -2.69 5.13
N LEU A 31 -12.68 -1.83 5.56
CA LEU A 31 -11.52 -1.47 4.76
C LEU A 31 -10.63 -2.68 4.44
N GLN A 32 -10.40 -3.53 5.44
CA GLN A 32 -9.66 -4.78 5.27
C GLN A 32 -10.37 -5.72 4.29
N ALA A 33 -11.69 -5.86 4.41
CA ALA A 33 -12.49 -6.67 3.50
C ALA A 33 -12.43 -6.15 2.06
N ASP A 34 -12.48 -4.83 1.87
CA ASP A 34 -12.40 -4.22 0.54
C ASP A 34 -11.01 -4.38 -0.09
N VAL A 35 -9.94 -4.23 0.68
CA VAL A 35 -8.57 -4.52 0.21
C VAL A 35 -8.44 -5.98 -0.24
N TYR A 36 -9.02 -6.93 0.51
CA TYR A 36 -9.02 -8.33 0.12
C TYR A 36 -9.88 -8.60 -1.11
N ARG A 37 -11.09 -8.02 -1.19
CA ARG A 37 -11.96 -8.14 -2.38
C ARG A 37 -11.29 -7.56 -3.63
N LEU A 38 -10.61 -6.43 -3.49
CA LEU A 38 -9.86 -5.82 -4.59
C LEU A 38 -8.79 -6.79 -5.08
N ARG A 39 -8.03 -7.37 -4.16
CA ARG A 39 -7.00 -8.36 -4.48
C ARG A 39 -7.55 -9.60 -5.18
N ASP A 40 -8.69 -10.11 -4.72
CA ASP A 40 -9.27 -11.35 -5.23
C ASP A 40 -9.99 -11.12 -6.59
N LYS A 41 -10.59 -9.93 -6.79
CA LYS A 41 -11.26 -9.56 -8.05
C LYS A 41 -10.30 -9.22 -9.19
N LEU A 42 -9.08 -8.79 -8.86
CA LEU A 42 -8.16 -8.24 -9.85
C LEU A 42 -7.28 -9.28 -10.53
N GLY A 43 -7.45 -10.56 -10.17
CA GLY A 43 -6.81 -11.68 -10.85
C GLY A 43 -5.27 -11.52 -10.97
N PRO A 44 -4.67 -12.10 -12.03
CA PRO A 44 -3.23 -12.08 -12.22
C PRO A 44 -2.66 -10.68 -12.56
N ASP A 45 -3.48 -9.72 -13.01
CA ASP A 45 -3.00 -8.40 -13.46
C ASP A 45 -3.04 -7.34 -12.35
N ARG A 46 -2.21 -7.57 -11.32
CA ARG A 46 -2.07 -6.67 -10.17
C ARG A 46 -1.63 -5.26 -10.56
N LYS A 47 -0.81 -5.14 -11.61
CA LYS A 47 -0.36 -3.83 -12.09
C LYS A 47 -1.52 -3.02 -12.66
N LYS A 48 -2.36 -3.65 -13.49
CA LYS A 48 -3.56 -3.00 -14.04
C LYS A 48 -4.50 -2.50 -12.95
N ALA A 49 -4.63 -3.26 -11.88
CA ALA A 49 -5.40 -2.87 -10.72
C ALA A 49 -4.86 -1.65 -9.99
N TYR A 50 -3.54 -1.62 -9.78
CA TYR A 50 -2.86 -0.46 -9.24
C TYR A 50 -3.10 0.77 -10.13
N ASP A 51 -2.80 0.65 -11.41
CA ASP A 51 -2.95 1.74 -12.40
C ASP A 51 -4.39 2.27 -12.42
N GLU A 52 -5.40 1.39 -12.39
CA GLU A 52 -6.80 1.79 -12.39
C GLU A 52 -7.20 2.51 -11.08
N SER A 53 -6.69 2.07 -9.94
CA SER A 53 -6.92 2.75 -8.65
C SER A 53 -6.39 4.18 -8.68
N ILE A 54 -5.17 4.37 -9.20
CA ILE A 54 -4.55 5.70 -9.34
C ILE A 54 -5.37 6.60 -10.27
N ARG A 55 -5.75 6.09 -11.47
CA ARG A 55 -6.56 6.85 -12.42
C ARG A 55 -7.93 7.24 -11.87
N ARG A 56 -8.55 6.36 -11.07
CA ARG A 56 -9.83 6.69 -10.41
C ARG A 56 -9.68 7.79 -9.38
N MET A 57 -8.59 7.77 -8.60
CA MET A 57 -8.29 8.86 -7.66
C MET A 57 -8.06 10.19 -8.38
N ALA A 58 -7.35 10.18 -9.51
CA ALA A 58 -7.16 11.39 -10.32
C ALA A 58 -8.48 11.91 -10.91
N ARG A 59 -9.31 11.02 -11.49
CA ARG A 59 -10.65 11.40 -11.98
C ARG A 59 -11.57 11.95 -10.88
N GLY A 60 -11.42 11.48 -9.66
CA GLY A 60 -12.13 11.99 -8.49
C GLY A 60 -11.52 13.25 -7.87
N GLY A 61 -10.43 13.78 -8.41
CA GLY A 61 -9.76 14.98 -7.90
C GLY A 61 -8.97 14.79 -6.61
N ALA A 62 -8.75 13.54 -6.17
CA ALA A 62 -8.00 13.24 -4.96
C ALA A 62 -6.48 13.36 -5.15
N VAL A 63 -6.01 13.22 -6.38
CA VAL A 63 -4.63 13.47 -6.81
C VAL A 63 -4.63 14.27 -8.10
N SER A 64 -3.63 15.12 -8.30
CA SER A 64 -3.45 15.92 -9.51
C SER A 64 -2.94 15.06 -10.67
N GLU A 65 -3.04 15.56 -11.91
CA GLU A 65 -2.51 14.86 -13.08
C GLU A 65 -0.99 14.63 -13.00
N THR A 66 -0.26 15.58 -12.43
CA THR A 66 1.19 15.43 -12.19
C THR A 66 1.49 14.32 -11.20
N GLU A 67 0.70 14.23 -10.13
CA GLU A 67 0.82 13.17 -9.13
C GLU A 67 0.38 11.82 -9.68
N GLU A 68 -0.67 11.77 -10.50
CA GLU A 68 -1.07 10.56 -11.21
C GLU A 68 0.09 9.98 -12.01
N ARG A 69 0.74 10.80 -12.84
CA ARG A 69 1.90 10.37 -13.63
C ARG A 69 3.04 9.86 -12.75
N ALA A 70 3.33 10.56 -11.65
CA ALA A 70 4.37 10.15 -10.71
C ALA A 70 4.06 8.82 -10.01
N LEU A 71 2.80 8.62 -9.60
CA LEU A 71 2.34 7.40 -8.96
C LEU A 71 2.33 6.21 -9.94
N LEU A 72 1.90 6.43 -11.20
CA LEU A 72 1.95 5.40 -12.24
C LEU A 72 3.39 4.98 -12.56
N GLU A 73 4.34 5.93 -12.61
CA GLU A 73 5.76 5.60 -12.81
C GLU A 73 6.34 4.87 -11.58
N LEU A 74 5.93 5.25 -10.37
CA LEU A 74 6.30 4.54 -9.15
C LEU A 74 5.80 3.08 -9.20
N GLY A 75 4.55 2.88 -9.59
CA GLY A 75 3.99 1.55 -9.80
C GLY A 75 4.77 0.75 -10.84
N LYS A 76 5.02 1.32 -12.02
CA LYS A 76 5.79 0.68 -13.10
C LYS A 76 7.15 0.15 -12.60
N ARG A 77 7.88 0.98 -11.85
CA ARG A 77 9.18 0.60 -11.26
C ARG A 77 9.03 -0.48 -10.21
N GLY A 78 8.07 -0.37 -9.31
CA GLY A 78 7.88 -1.33 -8.23
C GLY A 78 7.41 -2.70 -8.73
N PHE A 79 6.55 -2.74 -9.75
CA PHE A 79 6.14 -4.02 -10.37
C PHE A 79 7.25 -4.68 -11.20
N ALA A 80 8.28 -3.93 -11.60
CA ALA A 80 9.44 -4.46 -12.31
C ALA A 80 10.52 -5.03 -11.38
N VAL A 81 10.43 -4.79 -10.06
CA VAL A 81 11.42 -5.31 -9.10
C VAL A 81 11.44 -6.83 -9.12
N GLY A 82 12.58 -7.40 -9.44
CA GLY A 82 12.84 -8.84 -9.44
C GLY A 82 14.13 -9.24 -8.70
N SER A 83 14.91 -8.24 -8.22
CA SER A 83 16.17 -8.46 -7.50
C SER A 83 16.36 -7.44 -6.38
N ASP A 84 17.26 -7.74 -5.42
CA ASP A 84 17.60 -6.82 -4.32
C ASP A 84 18.19 -5.50 -4.84
N ALA A 85 19.01 -5.55 -5.90
CA ALA A 85 19.59 -4.35 -6.51
C ALA A 85 18.52 -3.45 -7.15
N GLU A 86 17.51 -4.03 -7.80
CA GLU A 86 16.36 -3.29 -8.34
C GLU A 86 15.49 -2.76 -7.22
N PHE A 87 15.33 -3.50 -6.13
CA PHE A 87 14.62 -3.04 -4.95
C PHE A 87 15.27 -1.80 -4.34
N GLU A 88 16.59 -1.77 -4.17
CA GLU A 88 17.27 -0.59 -3.62
C GLU A 88 17.18 0.63 -4.57
N LYS A 89 17.23 0.41 -5.88
CA LYS A 89 16.99 1.48 -6.88
C LYS A 89 15.54 2.01 -6.77
N PHE A 90 14.56 1.13 -6.66
CA PHE A 90 13.17 1.48 -6.46
C PHE A 90 12.97 2.28 -5.17
N ARG A 91 13.53 1.81 -4.06
CA ARG A 91 13.44 2.45 -2.75
C ARG A 91 14.07 3.86 -2.77
N SER A 92 15.22 3.99 -3.40
CA SER A 92 15.88 5.30 -3.58
C SER A 92 15.02 6.25 -4.39
N TYR A 93 14.40 5.77 -5.46
CA TYR A 93 13.46 6.54 -6.27
C TYR A 93 12.23 6.97 -5.45
N ALA A 94 11.62 6.05 -4.70
CA ALA A 94 10.45 6.35 -3.86
C ALA A 94 10.77 7.41 -2.80
N ARG A 95 11.94 7.32 -2.15
CA ARG A 95 12.40 8.33 -1.18
C ARG A 95 12.64 9.70 -1.81
N ALA A 96 13.26 9.74 -2.98
CA ALA A 96 13.47 10.99 -3.70
C ALA A 96 12.15 11.63 -4.12
N LEU A 97 11.19 10.82 -4.58
CA LEU A 97 9.84 11.27 -4.92
C LEU A 97 9.13 11.84 -3.68
N HIS A 98 9.15 11.10 -2.56
CA HIS A 98 8.56 11.56 -1.29
C HIS A 98 9.14 12.90 -0.85
N LYS A 99 10.47 13.02 -0.83
CA LYS A 99 11.14 14.28 -0.47
C LYS A 99 10.71 15.45 -1.36
N ARG A 100 10.61 15.22 -2.66
CA ARG A 100 10.16 16.24 -3.61
C ARG A 100 8.71 16.67 -3.35
N MET A 101 7.81 15.70 -3.10
CA MET A 101 6.40 15.98 -2.80
C MET A 101 6.23 16.70 -1.46
N MET A 102 7.05 16.42 -0.45
CA MET A 102 7.05 17.15 0.83
C MET A 102 7.41 18.61 0.69
N LEU A 103 8.16 18.99 -0.36
CA LEU A 103 8.54 20.38 -0.64
C LEU A 103 7.53 21.10 -1.55
N ASP A 104 6.57 20.36 -2.10
CA ASP A 104 5.53 20.92 -2.95
C ASP A 104 4.30 21.30 -2.11
N PRO A 105 3.99 22.59 -1.92
CA PRO A 105 2.84 23.02 -1.14
C PRO A 105 1.50 22.63 -1.76
N CYS A 106 1.50 22.25 -3.04
CA CYS A 106 0.32 21.81 -3.77
C CYS A 106 0.16 20.29 -3.78
N ALA A 107 1.07 19.55 -3.14
CA ALA A 107 0.99 18.09 -3.08
C ALA A 107 -0.27 17.65 -2.34
N SER A 108 -1.03 16.73 -2.94
CA SER A 108 -2.22 16.19 -2.29
C SER A 108 -1.83 15.34 -1.08
N PRO A 109 -2.58 15.43 0.03
CA PRO A 109 -2.34 14.60 1.22
C PRO A 109 -2.37 13.11 0.91
N VAL A 110 -3.20 12.69 -0.03
CA VAL A 110 -3.36 11.29 -0.44
C VAL A 110 -2.10 10.79 -1.14
N ALA A 111 -1.61 11.52 -2.15
CA ALA A 111 -0.39 11.14 -2.87
C ALA A 111 0.83 11.15 -1.94
N LEU A 112 0.96 12.17 -1.09
CA LEU A 112 2.04 12.28 -0.12
C LEU A 112 2.05 11.08 0.85
N ALA A 113 0.89 10.72 1.41
CA ALA A 113 0.77 9.57 2.31
C ALA A 113 1.11 8.26 1.61
N MET A 114 0.61 8.04 0.39
CA MET A 114 0.89 6.84 -0.40
C MET A 114 2.40 6.67 -0.65
N VAL A 115 3.05 7.72 -1.16
CA VAL A 115 4.48 7.68 -1.45
C VAL A 115 5.29 7.56 -0.16
N GLY A 116 4.87 8.21 0.93
CA GLY A 116 5.50 8.13 2.24
C GLY A 116 5.51 6.71 2.81
N VAL A 117 4.38 6.00 2.74
CA VAL A 117 4.29 4.59 3.17
C VAL A 117 5.23 3.73 2.35
N ILE A 118 5.22 3.86 1.01
CA ILE A 118 6.06 3.08 0.12
C ILE A 118 7.56 3.35 0.36
N ALA A 119 7.94 4.63 0.53
CA ALA A 119 9.33 5.05 0.73
C ALA A 119 9.92 4.58 2.06
N ASN A 120 9.09 4.52 3.11
CA ASN A 120 9.52 4.21 4.47
C ASN A 120 9.29 2.75 4.86
N HIS A 121 8.57 1.98 4.04
CA HIS A 121 8.33 0.58 4.35
C HIS A 121 9.65 -0.19 4.24
N ALA A 122 10.13 -0.67 5.40
CA ALA A 122 11.27 -1.57 5.45
C ALA A 122 10.80 -2.97 5.02
N VAL A 123 10.83 -3.25 3.72
CA VAL A 123 10.66 -4.61 3.23
C VAL A 123 11.93 -5.38 3.61
N PRO A 124 11.84 -6.47 4.39
CA PRO A 124 13.00 -7.29 4.67
C PRO A 124 13.56 -7.84 3.36
N SER A 125 14.87 -7.73 3.18
CA SER A 125 15.52 -8.40 2.06
C SER A 125 15.22 -9.91 2.13
N PRO A 126 14.80 -10.55 1.04
CA PRO A 126 14.52 -11.98 1.02
C PRO A 126 15.75 -12.85 1.35
N THR A 127 16.93 -12.24 1.44
CA THR A 127 18.22 -12.94 1.68
C THR A 127 18.52 -13.26 3.14
N LYS A 128 17.80 -12.75 4.12
CA LYS A 128 17.98 -13.20 5.51
C LYS A 128 17.26 -14.54 5.75
N ARG A 129 17.81 -15.60 5.16
CA ARG A 129 17.52 -16.97 5.57
C ARG A 129 18.04 -17.15 7.00
N GLY A 130 17.14 -17.10 7.98
CA GLY A 130 17.46 -17.58 9.31
C GLY A 130 17.84 -19.06 9.27
N PRO A 131 18.63 -19.58 10.24
CA PRO A 131 19.11 -20.96 10.25
C PRO A 131 18.02 -22.04 10.36
N ARG A 132 16.76 -21.67 10.42
CA ARG A 132 15.58 -22.57 10.43
C ARG A 132 14.80 -22.51 9.12
N GLY A 133 15.46 -22.74 8.00
CA GLY A 133 14.97 -22.63 6.62
C GLY A 133 13.83 -23.53 6.17
N ARG A 134 12.86 -23.92 7.01
CA ARG A 134 11.75 -24.79 6.60
C ARG A 134 10.34 -24.27 6.82
N LEU A 135 10.10 -23.14 7.46
CA LEU A 135 8.75 -22.68 7.80
C LEU A 135 8.32 -21.31 7.23
N MET A 136 9.16 -20.64 6.44
CA MET A 136 8.78 -19.41 5.73
C MET A 136 8.39 -19.64 4.26
N ALA A 137 7.79 -20.75 3.95
CA ALA A 137 7.54 -21.21 2.58
C ALA A 137 6.37 -20.52 1.85
N LYS A 138 5.90 -19.35 2.29
CA LYS A 138 4.90 -18.56 1.56
C LYS A 138 4.96 -17.05 1.80
N ALA A 139 6.12 -16.49 2.13
CA ALA A 139 6.32 -15.06 1.96
C ALA A 139 6.09 -14.73 0.48
N SER A 140 5.32 -13.66 0.22
CA SER A 140 5.06 -13.24 -1.15
C SER A 140 6.37 -13.11 -1.92
N GLN A 141 6.46 -13.75 -3.09
CA GLN A 141 7.66 -13.66 -3.95
C GLN A 141 7.95 -12.22 -4.40
N HIS A 142 7.00 -11.30 -4.17
CA HIS A 142 7.09 -9.91 -4.58
C HIS A 142 6.46 -8.96 -3.55
N PRO A 143 7.09 -8.77 -2.38
CA PRO A 143 6.53 -7.95 -1.28
C PRO A 143 6.25 -6.50 -1.71
N VAL A 144 7.08 -5.92 -2.59
CA VAL A 144 6.87 -4.56 -3.13
C VAL A 144 5.53 -4.44 -3.87
N ARG A 145 5.18 -5.45 -4.65
CA ARG A 145 3.92 -5.47 -5.42
C ARG A 145 2.70 -5.51 -4.52
N ASP A 146 2.78 -6.27 -3.44
CA ASP A 146 1.69 -6.36 -2.46
C ASP A 146 1.51 -5.04 -1.69
N ILE A 147 2.61 -4.38 -1.33
CA ILE A 147 2.59 -3.06 -0.67
C ILE A 147 2.00 -2.00 -1.60
N LEU A 148 2.47 -1.92 -2.85
CA LEU A 148 1.93 -0.98 -3.83
C LEU A 148 0.42 -1.15 -3.99
N LEU A 149 -0.03 -2.39 -4.14
CA LEU A 149 -1.44 -2.69 -4.31
C LEU A 149 -2.24 -2.40 -3.05
N GLY A 150 -1.69 -2.72 -1.87
CA GLY A 150 -2.31 -2.42 -0.59
C GLY A 150 -2.48 -0.93 -0.36
N VAL A 151 -1.45 -0.13 -0.64
CA VAL A 151 -1.48 1.32 -0.50
C VAL A 151 -2.50 1.94 -1.47
N ALA A 152 -2.45 1.59 -2.75
CA ALA A 152 -3.35 2.15 -3.76
C ALA A 152 -4.82 1.71 -3.54
N GLY A 153 -5.02 0.43 -3.26
CA GLY A 153 -6.35 -0.11 -2.97
C GLY A 153 -6.94 0.44 -1.68
N GLY A 154 -6.11 0.58 -0.64
CA GLY A 154 -6.51 1.18 0.62
C GLY A 154 -6.86 2.66 0.48
N ALA A 155 -6.03 3.44 -0.21
CA ALA A 155 -6.29 4.86 -0.45
C ALA A 155 -7.60 5.07 -1.24
N PHE A 156 -7.80 4.31 -2.30
CA PHE A 156 -9.03 4.37 -3.08
C PHE A 156 -10.25 3.91 -2.28
N GLY A 157 -10.13 2.81 -1.52
CA GLY A 157 -11.20 2.32 -0.64
C GLY A 157 -11.58 3.33 0.44
N GLY A 158 -10.57 3.92 1.10
CA GLY A 158 -10.77 4.94 2.12
C GLY A 158 -11.44 6.22 1.57
N LEU A 159 -11.03 6.70 0.40
CA LEU A 159 -11.70 7.81 -0.29
C LEU A 159 -13.17 7.50 -0.55
N ARG A 160 -13.45 6.31 -1.07
CA ARG A 160 -14.80 5.90 -1.42
C ARG A 160 -15.70 5.77 -0.20
N MET A 161 -15.20 5.19 0.90
CA MET A 161 -15.96 5.03 2.16
C MET A 161 -16.22 6.35 2.86
N SER A 162 -15.31 7.31 2.76
CA SER A 162 -15.40 8.62 3.38
C SER A 162 -16.11 9.67 2.51
N GLY A 163 -16.77 9.28 1.40
CA GLY A 163 -17.39 10.22 0.47
C GLY A 163 -16.40 11.14 -0.23
N TRP A 164 -15.25 10.61 -0.61
CA TRP A 164 -14.13 11.34 -1.26
C TRP A 164 -13.42 12.36 -0.37
N ASN A 165 -13.52 12.18 0.95
CA ASN A 165 -12.74 12.99 1.88
C ASN A 165 -11.24 12.58 1.79
N PRO A 166 -10.30 13.52 1.58
CA PRO A 166 -8.86 13.23 1.53
C PRO A 166 -8.33 12.50 2.77
N ILE A 167 -8.86 12.77 3.95
CA ILE A 167 -8.49 12.09 5.20
C ILE A 167 -8.76 10.59 5.09
N GLY A 168 -9.90 10.21 4.52
CA GLY A 168 -10.21 8.80 4.27
C GLY A 168 -9.22 8.14 3.34
N GLY A 169 -8.76 8.83 2.30
CA GLY A 169 -7.73 8.35 1.38
C GLY A 169 -6.38 8.17 2.05
N VAL A 170 -5.97 9.12 2.90
CA VAL A 170 -4.73 9.05 3.68
C VAL A 170 -4.77 7.83 4.61
N VAL A 171 -5.81 7.72 5.42
CA VAL A 171 -5.98 6.62 6.39
C VAL A 171 -6.04 5.28 5.66
N GLY A 172 -6.83 5.19 4.59
CA GLY A 172 -6.95 3.98 3.79
C GLY A 172 -5.63 3.54 3.17
N GLY A 173 -4.85 4.47 2.64
CA GLY A 173 -3.52 4.20 2.06
C GLY A 173 -2.52 3.68 3.09
N VAL A 174 -2.48 4.30 4.27
CA VAL A 174 -1.62 3.87 5.38
C VAL A 174 -2.04 2.48 5.87
N VAL A 175 -3.32 2.28 6.15
CA VAL A 175 -3.85 0.98 6.60
C VAL A 175 -3.61 -0.11 5.57
N GLY A 176 -3.93 0.14 4.31
CA GLY A 176 -3.73 -0.82 3.22
C GLY A 176 -2.27 -1.21 3.03
N GLY A 177 -1.36 -0.24 3.14
CA GLY A 177 0.08 -0.48 3.07
C GLY A 177 0.60 -1.32 4.23
N ILE A 178 0.17 -1.01 5.46
CA ILE A 178 0.56 -1.77 6.66
C ILE A 178 0.03 -3.20 6.60
N VAL A 179 -1.25 -3.38 6.27
CA VAL A 179 -1.86 -4.72 6.14
C VAL A 179 -1.16 -5.57 5.09
N ALA A 180 -0.83 -4.97 3.93
CA ALA A 180 -0.09 -5.65 2.88
C ALA A 180 1.35 -5.99 3.31
N GLY A 181 2.01 -5.08 4.04
CA GLY A 181 3.35 -5.28 4.58
C GLY A 181 3.43 -6.38 5.62
N ILE A 182 2.52 -6.40 6.60
CA ILE A 182 2.45 -7.47 7.62
C ILE A 182 2.24 -8.83 6.95
N LYS A 183 1.35 -8.90 5.95
CA LYS A 183 1.09 -10.14 5.24
C LYS A 183 2.26 -10.63 4.40
N ALA A 184 3.12 -9.74 3.93
CA ALA A 184 4.34 -10.08 3.23
C ALA A 184 5.42 -10.64 4.17
N LEU A 185 5.31 -10.35 5.48
CA LEU A 185 6.23 -10.80 6.54
C LEU A 185 5.79 -12.11 7.22
N CYS A 186 4.50 -12.44 7.17
CA CYS A 186 3.91 -13.68 7.69
C CYS A 186 3.67 -14.71 6.58
#